data_2b2cef5d05180a0339240995d63842d0
#
_entry.id   2b2cef5d05180a0339240995d63842d0
#
_cell.length_a   1.000
_cell.length_b   1.000
_cell.length_c   1.000
_cell.angle_alpha   90.00
_cell.angle_beta   90.00
_cell.angle_gamma   90.00
#
_symmetry.space_group_name_H-M   'P 1'
#
loop_
_entity.id
_entity.type
_entity.pdbx_description
1 polymer ?
#
loop_
_entity_poly.entity_id
_entity_poly.type
_entity_poly.pdbx_seq_one_letter_code
_entity_poly.pdbx_strand_id
1 'polypeptide(L)'
;SIMAAMSGKKADAVIVCEPSDREIIAAHMGFIFFRVEVAGISVHSGSKWNGVSAIDKAIKIINAINELEHNWLLKYKHALLPPPNLNIGVISGGKAGSTVPDYCKFEVCIHYLPNIMSYEQVVSEFTNTINMCSIGDSWLKNNMPKITIYQSGGGFETELNNSFINVVKKSYLEVYNESPKVVGSPAGCDSRTWNNIAKCPTLQYGPGSIKQCHTVNEYLDINEYLETILLYSNIIINFANEN
;
A
#
# COMPACT_ATOMS: atom_id res chain seq x y z
N SER A 1 3.94 16.67 -7.23
CA SER A 1 5.17 15.84 -7.28
C SER A 1 5.34 15.11 -8.61
N ILE A 2 4.35 14.33 -9.09
CA ILE A 2 4.45 13.51 -10.32
C ILE A 2 4.82 14.36 -11.55
N MET A 3 4.14 15.47 -11.79
CA MET A 3 4.43 16.36 -12.94
C MET A 3 5.85 16.92 -12.88
N ALA A 4 6.33 17.29 -11.70
CA ALA A 4 7.71 17.77 -11.52
C ALA A 4 8.75 16.69 -11.82
N ALA A 5 8.57 15.48 -11.29
CA ALA A 5 9.46 14.35 -11.55
C ALA A 5 9.46 13.94 -13.04
N MET A 6 8.27 13.87 -13.66
CA MET A 6 8.13 13.54 -15.10
C MET A 6 8.69 14.62 -16.03
N SER A 7 8.73 15.89 -15.60
CA SER A 7 9.36 16.97 -16.35
C SER A 7 10.89 16.98 -16.24
N GLY A 8 11.48 15.94 -15.64
CA GLY A 8 12.93 15.77 -15.53
C GLY A 8 13.56 16.57 -14.37
N LYS A 9 12.76 17.11 -13.44
CA LYS A 9 13.31 17.70 -12.22
C LYS A 9 13.98 16.61 -11.38
N LYS A 10 15.20 16.89 -10.97
CA LYS A 10 16.03 16.01 -10.13
C LYS A 10 16.55 16.79 -8.94
N ALA A 11 16.92 16.06 -7.90
CA ALA A 11 17.63 16.55 -6.73
C ALA A 11 18.66 15.48 -6.32
N ASP A 12 19.69 15.90 -5.60
CA ASP A 12 20.67 14.95 -5.06
C ASP A 12 20.09 14.11 -3.92
N ALA A 13 19.14 14.68 -3.18
CA ALA A 13 18.32 14.00 -2.18
C ALA A 13 16.97 14.73 -1.98
N VAL A 14 15.96 14.02 -1.43
CA VAL A 14 14.62 14.57 -1.21
C VAL A 14 14.12 14.18 0.18
N ILE A 15 13.57 15.16 0.89
CA ILE A 15 12.72 14.91 2.06
C ILE A 15 11.28 15.27 1.70
N VAL A 16 10.36 14.33 1.89
CA VAL A 16 8.92 14.57 1.77
C VAL A 16 8.38 14.87 3.16
N CYS A 17 7.83 16.08 3.33
CA CYS A 17 7.44 16.64 4.61
C CYS A 17 6.06 16.13 5.06
N GLU A 18 5.93 14.83 5.28
CA GLU A 18 4.74 14.19 5.83
C GLU A 18 4.92 13.94 7.33
N PRO A 19 3.84 13.95 8.13
CA PRO A 19 3.92 13.63 9.55
C PRO A 19 4.60 12.29 9.81
N SER A 20 5.56 12.27 10.73
CA SER A 20 6.41 11.09 10.91
C SER A 20 6.63 10.67 12.37
N ASP A 21 5.95 11.30 13.33
CA ASP A 21 6.15 11.03 14.77
C ASP A 21 7.63 11.15 15.20
N ARG A 22 8.39 12.09 14.59
CA ARG A 22 9.84 12.27 14.74
C ARG A 22 10.69 11.07 14.30
N GLU A 23 10.14 10.14 13.54
CA GLU A 23 10.87 9.00 12.98
C GLU A 23 11.29 9.28 11.53
N ILE A 24 12.44 8.77 11.12
CA ILE A 24 12.91 8.85 9.72
C ILE A 24 12.27 7.70 8.95
N ILE A 25 11.37 8.00 8.02
CA ILE A 25 10.72 6.98 7.22
C ILE A 25 11.52 6.77 5.94
N ALA A 26 12.16 5.60 5.82
CA ALA A 26 13.01 5.23 4.68
C ALA A 26 12.32 4.32 3.66
N ALA A 27 11.13 3.82 3.98
CA ALA A 27 10.35 2.95 3.09
C ALA A 27 8.85 3.10 3.33
N HIS A 28 8.03 2.91 2.29
CA HIS A 28 6.59 2.65 2.46
C HIS A 28 6.10 1.60 1.48
N MET A 29 4.99 0.93 1.85
CA MET A 29 4.40 -0.12 1.04
C MET A 29 3.81 0.42 -0.27
N GLY A 30 3.82 -0.41 -1.31
CA GLY A 30 2.98 -0.22 -2.50
C GLY A 30 1.55 -0.69 -2.23
N PHE A 31 0.62 -0.26 -3.09
CA PHE A 31 -0.77 -0.70 -3.00
C PHE A 31 -1.41 -0.93 -4.36
N ILE A 32 -2.37 -1.85 -4.41
CA ILE A 32 -3.19 -2.12 -5.60
C ILE A 32 -4.61 -2.38 -5.14
N PHE A 33 -5.58 -1.67 -5.74
CA PHE A 33 -7.00 -1.90 -5.52
C PHE A 33 -7.60 -2.70 -6.67
N PHE A 34 -8.16 -3.84 -6.33
CA PHE A 34 -8.88 -4.70 -7.25
C PHE A 34 -10.38 -4.66 -6.99
N ARG A 35 -11.16 -4.76 -8.06
CA ARG A 35 -12.58 -5.11 -8.01
C ARG A 35 -12.76 -6.46 -8.70
N VAL A 36 -13.46 -7.37 -8.03
CA VAL A 36 -13.80 -8.70 -8.55
C VAL A 36 -15.30 -8.80 -8.63
N GLU A 37 -15.81 -9.10 -9.82
CA GLU A 37 -17.23 -9.24 -10.13
C GLU A 37 -17.52 -10.69 -10.50
N VAL A 38 -18.52 -11.29 -9.83
CA VAL A 38 -18.87 -12.69 -9.93
C VAL A 38 -20.32 -12.82 -10.40
N ALA A 39 -20.55 -13.57 -11.47
CA ALA A 39 -21.87 -13.85 -12.00
C ALA A 39 -22.48 -15.14 -11.43
N GLY A 40 -23.79 -15.19 -11.38
CA GLY A 40 -24.59 -16.35 -11.02
C GLY A 40 -25.84 -16.48 -11.88
N ILE A 41 -26.80 -17.28 -11.41
CA ILE A 41 -28.14 -17.45 -12.02
C ILE A 41 -29.20 -17.25 -10.95
N SER A 42 -30.06 -16.24 -11.16
CA SER A 42 -31.15 -15.92 -10.24
C SER A 42 -32.33 -16.87 -10.41
N VAL A 43 -32.80 -17.40 -9.29
CA VAL A 43 -34.05 -18.20 -9.15
C VAL A 43 -34.65 -17.98 -7.78
N HIS A 44 -35.87 -18.44 -7.60
CA HIS A 44 -36.50 -18.45 -6.27
C HIS A 44 -35.71 -19.37 -5.30
N SER A 45 -35.47 -18.92 -4.07
CA SER A 45 -34.64 -19.63 -3.10
C SER A 45 -35.15 -21.06 -2.79
N GLY A 46 -36.44 -21.31 -2.84
CA GLY A 46 -37.05 -22.64 -2.70
C GLY A 46 -36.68 -23.64 -3.82
N SER A 47 -36.08 -23.14 -4.92
CA SER A 47 -35.58 -23.97 -6.03
C SER A 47 -34.11 -23.68 -6.33
N LYS A 48 -33.31 -23.44 -5.26
CA LYS A 48 -31.88 -23.06 -5.34
C LYS A 48 -31.06 -23.94 -6.28
N TRP A 49 -31.36 -25.22 -6.39
CA TRP A 49 -30.66 -26.17 -7.26
C TRP A 49 -30.75 -25.86 -8.76
N ASN A 50 -31.71 -25.03 -9.19
CA ASN A 50 -31.86 -24.57 -10.57
C ASN A 50 -31.10 -23.25 -10.85
N GLY A 51 -30.51 -22.64 -9.81
CA GLY A 51 -29.76 -21.40 -9.90
C GLY A 51 -28.29 -21.58 -9.53
N VAL A 52 -27.56 -20.47 -9.55
CA VAL A 52 -26.16 -20.41 -9.09
C VAL A 52 -25.98 -19.13 -8.27
N SER A 53 -25.68 -19.30 -7.00
CA SER A 53 -25.43 -18.16 -6.10
C SER A 53 -24.07 -17.51 -6.37
N ALA A 54 -24.08 -16.29 -6.87
CA ALA A 54 -22.87 -15.50 -7.05
C ALA A 54 -22.17 -15.20 -5.71
N ILE A 55 -22.93 -15.10 -4.61
CA ILE A 55 -22.35 -14.93 -3.27
C ILE A 55 -21.56 -16.18 -2.86
N ASP A 56 -22.12 -17.39 -3.04
CA ASP A 56 -21.43 -18.64 -2.69
C ASP A 56 -20.13 -18.78 -3.51
N LYS A 57 -20.15 -18.34 -4.79
CA LYS A 57 -18.98 -18.33 -5.66
C LYS A 57 -17.94 -17.30 -5.24
N ALA A 58 -18.39 -16.09 -4.83
CA ALA A 58 -17.50 -15.05 -4.31
C ALA A 58 -16.82 -15.51 -3.00
N ILE A 59 -17.55 -16.13 -2.08
CA ILE A 59 -16.98 -16.69 -0.83
C ILE A 59 -15.86 -17.71 -1.15
N LYS A 60 -16.07 -18.58 -2.14
CA LYS A 60 -15.04 -19.55 -2.55
C LYS A 60 -13.76 -18.86 -3.02
N ILE A 61 -13.88 -17.79 -3.83
CA ILE A 61 -12.76 -17.01 -4.32
C ILE A 61 -12.09 -16.28 -3.14
N ILE A 62 -12.86 -15.67 -2.24
CA ILE A 62 -12.35 -14.99 -1.05
C ILE A 62 -11.51 -15.93 -0.19
N ASN A 63 -11.95 -17.16 0.01
CA ASN A 63 -11.16 -18.15 0.76
C ASN A 63 -9.82 -18.45 0.07
N ALA A 64 -9.81 -18.59 -1.25
CA ALA A 64 -8.56 -18.80 -2.00
C ALA A 64 -7.60 -17.59 -1.90
N ILE A 65 -8.13 -16.37 -1.87
CA ILE A 65 -7.36 -15.14 -1.70
C ILE A 65 -6.78 -15.06 -0.27
N ASN A 66 -7.53 -15.46 0.75
CA ASN A 66 -7.03 -15.51 2.13
C ASN A 66 -5.87 -16.51 2.27
N GLU A 67 -5.92 -17.65 1.57
CA GLU A 67 -4.79 -18.60 1.53
C GLU A 67 -3.56 -18.00 0.83
N LEU A 68 -3.75 -17.18 -0.21
CA LEU A 68 -2.65 -16.45 -0.85
C LEU A 68 -1.99 -15.49 0.15
N GLU A 69 -2.78 -14.74 0.94
CA GLU A 69 -2.26 -13.87 1.99
C GLU A 69 -1.44 -14.65 3.02
N HIS A 70 -1.97 -15.79 3.52
CA HIS A 70 -1.22 -16.65 4.46
C HIS A 70 0.14 -17.08 3.90
N ASN A 71 0.20 -17.45 2.62
CA ASN A 71 1.45 -17.80 1.95
C ASN A 71 2.41 -16.60 1.88
N TRP A 72 1.91 -15.40 1.61
CA TRP A 72 2.72 -14.19 1.60
C TRP A 72 3.26 -13.83 2.99
N LEU A 73 2.45 -13.95 4.03
CA LEU A 73 2.87 -13.72 5.42
C LEU A 73 4.04 -14.63 5.85
N LEU A 74 4.08 -15.85 5.33
CA LEU A 74 5.18 -16.79 5.61
C LEU A 74 6.43 -16.50 4.77
N LYS A 75 6.24 -16.13 3.51
CA LYS A 75 7.31 -16.03 2.50
C LYS A 75 8.04 -14.69 2.54
N TYR A 76 7.31 -13.58 2.67
CA TYR A 76 7.88 -12.24 2.49
C TYR A 76 8.11 -11.54 3.82
N LYS A 77 9.32 -11.03 4.03
CA LYS A 77 9.75 -10.28 5.21
C LYS A 77 10.51 -9.04 4.77
N HIS A 78 10.37 -7.97 5.52
CA HIS A 78 11.08 -6.73 5.31
C HIS A 78 11.64 -6.20 6.63
N ALA A 79 12.80 -5.52 6.58
CA ALA A 79 13.46 -5.03 7.80
C ALA A 79 12.69 -3.89 8.48
N LEU A 80 12.01 -3.04 7.70
CA LEU A 80 11.34 -1.82 8.18
C LEU A 80 9.81 -1.88 8.08
N LEU A 81 9.26 -2.72 7.19
CA LEU A 81 7.84 -2.71 6.88
C LEU A 81 7.12 -3.92 7.48
N PRO A 82 5.83 -3.79 7.83
CA PRO A 82 5.00 -4.93 8.20
C PRO A 82 4.87 -5.90 7.02
N PRO A 83 4.43 -7.14 7.27
CA PRO A 83 4.19 -8.10 6.21
C PRO A 83 3.18 -7.57 5.16
N PRO A 84 3.24 -8.07 3.90
CA PRO A 84 2.22 -7.74 2.92
C PRO A 84 0.85 -8.20 3.40
N ASN A 85 -0.19 -7.47 3.04
CA ASN A 85 -1.55 -7.81 3.46
C ASN A 85 -2.55 -7.61 2.32
N LEU A 86 -3.69 -8.26 2.49
CA LEU A 86 -4.77 -8.30 1.54
C LEU A 86 -6.09 -8.06 2.30
N ASN A 87 -6.65 -6.87 2.13
CA ASN A 87 -7.88 -6.49 2.81
C ASN A 87 -9.08 -6.47 1.87
N ILE A 88 -10.11 -7.24 2.20
CA ILE A 88 -11.41 -7.16 1.51
C ILE A 88 -12.24 -6.09 2.22
N GLY A 89 -12.21 -4.88 1.67
CA GLY A 89 -12.85 -3.72 2.30
C GLY A 89 -14.34 -3.55 1.96
N VAL A 90 -14.78 -4.13 0.83
CA VAL A 90 -16.19 -4.02 0.37
C VAL A 90 -16.64 -5.36 -0.18
N ILE A 91 -17.87 -5.77 0.15
CA ILE A 91 -18.59 -6.86 -0.50
C ILE A 91 -20.05 -6.47 -0.67
N SER A 92 -20.62 -6.73 -1.83
CA SER A 92 -22.03 -6.51 -2.09
C SER A 92 -22.59 -7.52 -3.08
N GLY A 93 -23.81 -8.02 -2.81
CA GLY A 93 -24.47 -9.00 -3.67
C GLY A 93 -25.87 -9.35 -3.19
N GLY A 94 -26.69 -9.86 -4.11
CA GLY A 94 -28.07 -10.22 -3.83
C GLY A 94 -29.04 -9.03 -3.73
N LYS A 95 -30.34 -9.32 -3.77
CA LYS A 95 -31.43 -8.32 -3.73
C LYS A 95 -32.47 -8.64 -2.64
N ALA A 96 -32.74 -9.90 -2.39
CA ALA A 96 -33.72 -10.36 -1.41
C ALA A 96 -33.39 -11.78 -0.91
N GLY A 97 -33.73 -12.09 0.34
CA GLY A 97 -33.46 -13.41 0.92
C GLY A 97 -34.23 -14.56 0.26
N SER A 98 -35.29 -14.26 -0.48
CA SER A 98 -36.08 -15.24 -1.26
C SER A 98 -35.54 -15.51 -2.66
N THR A 99 -34.39 -14.94 -3.04
CA THR A 99 -33.82 -15.02 -4.39
C THR A 99 -32.36 -15.47 -4.34
N VAL A 100 -32.01 -16.44 -5.15
CA VAL A 100 -30.60 -16.82 -5.38
C VAL A 100 -29.89 -15.67 -6.10
N PRO A 101 -28.78 -15.11 -5.59
CA PRO A 101 -28.15 -13.93 -6.17
C PRO A 101 -27.42 -14.27 -7.47
N ASP A 102 -27.68 -13.48 -8.51
CA ASP A 102 -27.07 -13.56 -9.84
C ASP A 102 -25.81 -12.70 -9.99
N TYR A 103 -25.50 -11.87 -9.00
CA TYR A 103 -24.36 -10.98 -8.99
C TYR A 103 -23.80 -10.80 -7.58
N CYS A 104 -22.48 -10.80 -7.50
CA CYS A 104 -21.74 -10.38 -6.31
C CYS A 104 -20.47 -9.67 -6.75
N LYS A 105 -20.11 -8.59 -6.08
CA LYS A 105 -18.80 -7.93 -6.24
C LYS A 105 -18.14 -7.75 -4.89
N PHE A 106 -16.81 -7.77 -4.91
CA PHE A 106 -16.01 -7.36 -3.76
C PHE A 106 -14.80 -6.55 -4.20
N GLU A 107 -14.29 -5.73 -3.30
CA GLU A 107 -13.13 -4.87 -3.54
C GLU A 107 -12.04 -5.22 -2.53
N VAL A 108 -10.83 -5.33 -3.06
CA VAL A 108 -9.64 -5.77 -2.33
C VAL A 108 -8.58 -4.70 -2.44
N CYS A 109 -7.98 -4.32 -1.31
CA CYS A 109 -6.76 -3.54 -1.27
C CYS A 109 -5.61 -4.47 -0.88
N ILE A 110 -4.59 -4.53 -1.72
CA ILE A 110 -3.34 -5.24 -1.45
C ILE A 110 -2.28 -4.21 -1.11
N HIS A 111 -1.58 -4.40 0.02
CA HIS A 111 -0.35 -3.69 0.32
C HIS A 111 0.83 -4.65 0.16
N TYR A 112 1.85 -4.24 -0.60
CA TYR A 112 3.00 -5.09 -0.94
C TYR A 112 4.34 -4.41 -0.66
N LEU A 113 5.38 -5.21 -0.49
CA LEU A 113 6.72 -4.78 -0.09
C LEU A 113 7.51 -4.28 -1.30
N PRO A 114 8.04 -3.03 -1.28
CA PRO A 114 8.94 -2.56 -2.33
C PRO A 114 10.21 -3.40 -2.38
N ASN A 115 10.84 -3.48 -3.54
CA ASN A 115 12.10 -4.20 -3.82
C ASN A 115 12.07 -5.73 -3.55
N ILE A 116 11.02 -6.25 -2.91
CA ILE A 116 10.82 -7.69 -2.62
C ILE A 116 9.72 -8.27 -3.50
N MET A 117 8.64 -7.51 -3.74
CA MET A 117 7.51 -7.90 -4.56
C MET A 117 7.34 -6.87 -5.68
N SER A 118 7.38 -7.29 -6.94
CA SER A 118 7.05 -6.38 -8.04
C SER A 118 5.53 -6.23 -8.19
N TYR A 119 5.12 -5.10 -8.77
CA TYR A 119 3.72 -4.86 -9.11
C TYR A 119 3.14 -5.98 -9.98
N GLU A 120 3.89 -6.37 -11.02
CA GLU A 120 3.50 -7.41 -11.96
C GLU A 120 3.37 -8.78 -11.29
N GLN A 121 4.28 -9.09 -10.36
CA GLN A 121 4.22 -10.31 -9.55
C GLN A 121 2.95 -10.35 -8.70
N VAL A 122 2.64 -9.27 -7.97
CA VAL A 122 1.45 -9.18 -7.12
C VAL A 122 0.18 -9.35 -7.95
N VAL A 123 0.08 -8.65 -9.08
CA VAL A 123 -1.05 -8.76 -10.01
C VAL A 123 -1.18 -10.18 -10.55
N SER A 124 -0.07 -10.80 -10.93
CA SER A 124 -0.05 -12.16 -11.46
C SER A 124 -0.46 -13.19 -10.41
N GLU A 125 0.11 -13.14 -9.21
CA GLU A 125 -0.21 -14.09 -8.13
C GLU A 125 -1.68 -13.97 -7.72
N PHE A 126 -2.21 -12.74 -7.55
CA PHE A 126 -3.61 -12.50 -7.23
C PHE A 126 -4.56 -13.03 -8.33
N THR A 127 -4.28 -12.67 -9.58
CA THR A 127 -5.11 -13.08 -10.72
C THR A 127 -5.07 -14.59 -10.93
N ASN A 128 -3.89 -15.20 -10.82
CA ASN A 128 -3.72 -16.65 -10.96
C ASN A 128 -4.44 -17.42 -9.86
N THR A 129 -4.44 -16.92 -8.63
CA THR A 129 -5.19 -17.53 -7.51
C THR A 129 -6.68 -17.60 -7.83
N ILE A 130 -7.26 -16.50 -8.32
CA ILE A 130 -8.67 -16.45 -8.72
C ILE A 130 -8.93 -17.39 -9.90
N ASN A 131 -8.06 -17.40 -10.90
CA ASN A 131 -8.19 -18.23 -12.09
C ASN A 131 -8.13 -19.72 -11.73
N MET A 132 -7.18 -20.14 -10.90
CA MET A 132 -7.05 -21.54 -10.47
C MET A 132 -8.24 -21.99 -9.63
N CYS A 133 -8.73 -21.14 -8.71
CA CYS A 133 -9.96 -21.41 -7.98
C CYS A 133 -11.16 -21.58 -8.93
N SER A 134 -11.23 -20.74 -9.97
CA SER A 134 -12.33 -20.74 -10.94
C SER A 134 -12.31 -21.98 -11.87
N ILE A 135 -11.15 -22.39 -12.34
CA ILE A 135 -10.98 -23.60 -13.17
C ILE A 135 -11.45 -24.84 -12.41
N GLY A 136 -11.21 -24.90 -11.11
CA GLY A 136 -11.67 -26.00 -10.23
C GLY A 136 -13.15 -25.97 -9.85
N ASP A 137 -13.95 -25.03 -10.38
CA ASP A 137 -15.37 -24.87 -10.08
C ASP A 137 -16.23 -25.12 -11.32
N SER A 138 -17.28 -25.94 -11.18
CA SER A 138 -18.15 -26.34 -12.29
C SER A 138 -18.83 -25.18 -13.01
N TRP A 139 -19.12 -24.06 -12.31
CA TRP A 139 -19.73 -22.85 -12.86
C TRP A 139 -18.68 -21.84 -13.32
N LEU A 140 -17.76 -21.48 -12.42
CA LEU A 140 -16.78 -20.42 -12.64
C LEU A 140 -15.87 -20.70 -13.84
N LYS A 141 -15.54 -21.97 -14.12
CA LYS A 141 -14.69 -22.34 -15.27
C LYS A 141 -15.22 -21.83 -16.61
N ASN A 142 -16.54 -21.68 -16.74
CA ASN A 142 -17.21 -21.16 -17.94
C ASN A 142 -17.75 -19.73 -17.74
N ASN A 143 -17.66 -19.20 -16.52
CA ASN A 143 -18.14 -17.88 -16.13
C ASN A 143 -17.07 -17.21 -15.25
N MET A 144 -15.89 -16.99 -15.83
CA MET A 144 -14.74 -16.43 -15.12
C MET A 144 -15.07 -15.09 -14.48
N PRO A 145 -14.64 -14.84 -13.23
CA PRO A 145 -14.82 -13.55 -12.59
C PRO A 145 -14.11 -12.45 -13.38
N LYS A 146 -14.75 -11.27 -13.43
CA LYS A 146 -14.11 -10.10 -14.02
C LYS A 146 -13.26 -9.41 -12.95
N ILE A 147 -11.98 -9.26 -13.22
CA ILE A 147 -11.01 -8.61 -12.34
C ILE A 147 -10.63 -7.27 -12.95
N THR A 148 -10.75 -6.20 -12.17
CA THR A 148 -10.41 -4.84 -12.61
C THR A 148 -9.51 -4.19 -11.57
N ILE A 149 -8.36 -3.66 -11.99
CA ILE A 149 -7.54 -2.75 -11.17
C ILE A 149 -8.08 -1.34 -11.41
N TYR A 150 -8.47 -0.64 -10.34
CA TYR A 150 -9.00 0.71 -10.48
C TYR A 150 -8.12 1.79 -9.83
N GLN A 151 -7.17 1.38 -9.00
CA GLN A 151 -6.18 2.28 -8.42
C GLN A 151 -4.93 1.50 -8.04
N SER A 152 -3.76 2.13 -8.17
CA SER A 152 -2.50 1.55 -7.67
C SER A 152 -1.45 2.63 -7.43
N GLY A 153 -0.46 2.28 -6.61
CA GLY A 153 0.71 3.12 -6.37
C GLY A 153 1.89 2.26 -5.94
N GLY A 154 3.06 2.56 -6.45
CA GLY A 154 4.28 1.88 -6.06
C GLY A 154 4.66 2.14 -4.60
N GLY A 155 5.38 1.23 -3.99
CA GLY A 155 6.12 1.50 -2.78
C GLY A 155 7.42 2.24 -3.08
N PHE A 156 8.13 2.66 -2.06
CA PHE A 156 9.51 3.13 -2.18
C PHE A 156 10.36 2.58 -1.05
N GLU A 157 11.66 2.57 -1.30
CA GLU A 157 12.65 2.28 -0.27
C GLU A 157 13.97 2.99 -0.63
N THR A 158 14.55 3.66 0.35
CA THR A 158 15.93 4.12 0.32
C THR A 158 16.76 3.18 1.20
N GLU A 159 17.78 2.58 0.63
CA GLU A 159 18.62 1.59 1.33
C GLU A 159 19.24 2.19 2.60
N LEU A 160 19.25 1.41 3.70
CA LEU A 160 19.71 1.86 5.01
C LEU A 160 21.18 2.29 5.06
N ASN A 161 22.00 1.85 4.12
CA ASN A 161 23.42 2.24 3.95
C ASN A 161 23.59 3.49 3.10
N ASN A 162 22.51 4.10 2.60
CA ASN A 162 22.59 5.33 1.80
C ASN A 162 23.18 6.48 2.63
N SER A 163 24.12 7.23 2.04
CA SER A 163 24.81 8.35 2.71
C SER A 163 23.84 9.43 3.21
N PHE A 164 22.77 9.69 2.47
CA PHE A 164 21.76 10.67 2.87
C PHE A 164 21.08 10.31 4.20
N ILE A 165 20.82 9.02 4.48
CA ILE A 165 20.30 8.59 5.79
C ILE A 165 21.27 8.95 6.91
N ASN A 166 22.58 8.81 6.68
CA ASN A 166 23.60 9.14 7.67
C ASN A 166 23.64 10.65 7.95
N VAL A 167 23.55 11.49 6.89
CA VAL A 167 23.41 12.95 7.04
C VAL A 167 22.21 13.31 7.89
N VAL A 168 21.05 12.74 7.59
CA VAL A 168 19.82 13.03 8.36
C VAL A 168 19.93 12.56 9.81
N LYS A 169 20.50 11.36 10.06
CA LYS A 169 20.74 10.87 11.43
C LYS A 169 21.68 11.76 12.23
N LYS A 170 22.77 12.22 11.62
CA LYS A 170 23.73 13.14 12.22
C LYS A 170 23.05 14.46 12.60
N SER A 171 22.33 15.06 11.65
CA SER A 171 21.61 16.30 11.86
C SER A 171 20.55 16.19 12.94
N TYR A 172 19.84 15.08 12.99
CA TYR A 172 18.85 14.80 14.04
C TYR A 172 19.51 14.74 15.43
N LEU A 173 20.63 14.00 15.55
CA LEU A 173 21.39 13.90 16.80
C LEU A 173 21.89 15.29 17.27
N GLU A 174 22.35 16.13 16.36
CA GLU A 174 22.81 17.50 16.67
C GLU A 174 21.69 18.41 17.16
N VAL A 175 20.46 18.24 16.66
CA VAL A 175 19.31 19.08 17.05
C VAL A 175 18.62 18.56 18.32
N TYR A 176 18.38 17.25 18.41
CA TYR A 176 17.58 16.67 19.48
C TYR A 176 18.42 16.02 20.61
N ASN A 177 19.73 15.88 20.43
CA ASN A 177 20.63 15.19 21.34
C ASN A 177 20.19 13.73 21.64
N GLU A 178 19.52 13.09 20.68
CA GLU A 178 19.06 11.69 20.71
C GLU A 178 19.19 11.04 19.34
N SER A 179 19.32 9.72 19.31
CA SER A 179 19.41 8.98 18.06
C SER A 179 18.02 8.77 17.45
N PRO A 180 17.82 9.08 16.16
CA PRO A 180 16.54 8.86 15.50
C PRO A 180 16.29 7.36 15.24
N LYS A 181 15.04 6.97 15.22
CA LYS A 181 14.63 5.69 14.65
C LYS A 181 14.46 5.83 13.15
N VAL A 182 14.91 4.80 12.41
CA VAL A 182 14.62 4.66 10.99
C VAL A 182 13.60 3.55 10.83
N VAL A 183 12.46 3.89 10.23
CA VAL A 183 11.29 3.00 10.16
C VAL A 183 10.72 2.95 8.74
N GLY A 184 9.75 2.08 8.55
CA GLY A 184 8.89 2.05 7.38
C GLY A 184 7.46 2.49 7.72
N SER A 185 6.73 2.99 6.73
CA SER A 185 5.32 3.37 6.84
C SER A 185 4.43 2.42 6.03
N PRO A 186 3.30 1.95 6.55
CA PRO A 186 2.32 1.23 5.75
C PRO A 186 1.57 2.15 4.77
N ALA A 187 1.54 3.47 5.05
CA ALA A 187 0.85 4.46 4.23
C ALA A 187 1.76 5.00 3.12
N GLY A 188 1.22 5.06 1.90
CA GLY A 188 1.94 5.60 0.75
C GLY A 188 1.79 7.11 0.63
N CYS A 189 2.88 7.77 0.22
CA CYS A 189 2.91 9.22 -0.05
C CYS A 189 3.71 9.55 -1.33
N ASP A 190 4.01 10.81 -1.55
CA ASP A 190 4.76 11.31 -2.72
C ASP A 190 6.23 10.86 -2.77
N SER A 191 6.76 10.26 -1.72
CA SER A 191 8.12 9.69 -1.68
C SER A 191 8.37 8.71 -2.82
N ARG A 192 7.36 7.88 -3.17
CA ARG A 192 7.43 6.96 -4.32
C ARG A 192 7.71 7.67 -5.65
N THR A 193 7.23 8.89 -5.81
CA THR A 193 7.40 9.66 -7.04
C THR A 193 8.86 10.09 -7.21
N TRP A 194 9.44 10.65 -6.16
CA TRP A 194 10.82 11.11 -6.19
C TRP A 194 11.81 9.95 -6.25
N ASN A 195 11.55 8.90 -5.48
CA ASN A 195 12.41 7.71 -5.47
C ASN A 195 12.30 6.92 -6.79
N ASN A 196 11.08 6.61 -7.25
CA ASN A 196 10.90 5.68 -8.37
C ASN A 196 11.00 6.35 -9.74
N ILE A 197 10.53 7.60 -9.90
CA ILE A 197 10.52 8.30 -11.19
C ILE A 197 11.76 9.18 -11.33
N ALA A 198 12.04 10.05 -10.36
CA ALA A 198 13.18 10.95 -10.42
C ALA A 198 14.50 10.27 -10.04
N LYS A 199 14.44 9.06 -9.44
CA LYS A 199 15.61 8.28 -9.00
C LYS A 199 16.48 9.02 -7.97
N CYS A 200 15.84 9.81 -7.12
CA CYS A 200 16.51 10.54 -6.05
C CYS A 200 16.42 9.74 -4.74
N PRO A 201 17.50 9.63 -3.94
CA PRO A 201 17.42 9.18 -2.57
C PRO A 201 16.37 9.98 -1.82
N THR A 202 15.37 9.31 -1.25
CA THR A 202 14.19 9.97 -0.70
C THR A 202 13.93 9.46 0.70
N LEU A 203 13.64 10.38 1.62
CA LEU A 203 13.16 10.07 2.97
C LEU A 203 11.86 10.83 3.21
N GLN A 204 11.06 10.33 4.12
CA GLN A 204 9.91 11.06 4.64
C GLN A 204 10.23 11.45 6.08
N TYR A 205 10.05 12.71 6.38
CA TYR A 205 10.16 13.27 7.73
C TYR A 205 9.36 14.57 7.78
N GLY A 206 8.58 14.76 8.82
CA GLY A 206 7.87 16.01 9.06
C GLY A 206 7.24 16.04 10.45
N PRO A 207 6.87 17.22 10.93
CA PRO A 207 6.29 17.36 12.25
C PRO A 207 4.88 16.79 12.31
N GLY A 208 4.48 16.36 13.50
CA GLY A 208 3.17 15.78 13.77
C GLY A 208 3.09 14.29 13.57
N SER A 209 1.93 13.74 13.89
CA SER A 209 1.65 12.32 13.89
C SER A 209 0.74 11.91 12.74
N ILE A 210 1.05 10.79 12.09
CA ILE A 210 0.16 10.16 11.09
C ILE A 210 -1.24 9.86 11.67
N LYS A 211 -1.35 9.69 12.99
CA LYS A 211 -2.63 9.44 13.68
C LYS A 211 -3.55 10.67 13.68
N GLN A 212 -3.02 11.86 13.43
CA GLN A 212 -3.79 13.09 13.31
C GLN A 212 -4.29 13.33 11.89
N CYS A 213 -3.69 12.70 10.89
CA CYS A 213 -4.08 12.87 9.49
C CYS A 213 -5.54 12.50 9.27
N HIS A 214 -6.28 13.40 8.60
CA HIS A 214 -7.70 13.23 8.26
C HIS A 214 -8.65 13.14 9.46
N THR A 215 -8.24 13.58 10.66
CA THR A 215 -9.12 13.66 11.82
C THR A 215 -9.92 14.98 11.82
N VAL A 216 -11.06 15.02 12.53
CA VAL A 216 -11.96 16.19 12.55
C VAL A 216 -11.27 17.43 13.13
N ASN A 217 -10.39 17.25 14.12
CA ASN A 217 -9.65 18.31 14.79
C ASN A 217 -8.14 18.08 14.60
N GLU A 218 -7.70 17.92 13.37
CA GLU A 218 -6.29 17.76 13.03
C GLU A 218 -5.48 18.98 13.56
N TYR A 219 -4.41 18.70 14.26
CA TYR A 219 -3.55 19.74 14.84
C TYR A 219 -2.07 19.37 14.71
N LEU A 220 -1.24 20.40 14.84
CA LEU A 220 0.22 20.29 14.87
C LEU A 220 0.74 21.12 16.06
N ASP A 221 1.68 20.54 16.82
CA ASP A 221 2.40 21.28 17.88
C ASP A 221 3.35 22.30 17.25
N ILE A 222 3.25 23.57 17.70
CA ILE A 222 4.05 24.67 17.15
C ILE A 222 5.54 24.49 17.47
N ASN A 223 5.89 23.96 18.65
CA ASN A 223 7.28 23.74 19.00
C ASN A 223 7.90 22.66 18.12
N GLU A 224 7.18 21.55 17.90
CA GLU A 224 7.62 20.50 16.98
C GLU A 224 7.81 21.03 15.55
N TYR A 225 6.91 21.90 15.08
CA TYR A 225 7.05 22.57 13.79
C TYR A 225 8.34 23.41 13.72
N LEU A 226 8.62 24.23 14.75
CA LEU A 226 9.81 25.07 14.79
C LEU A 226 11.10 24.24 14.90
N GLU A 227 11.10 23.18 15.71
CA GLU A 227 12.22 22.24 15.81
C GLU A 227 12.50 21.54 14.47
N THR A 228 11.44 21.21 13.72
CA THR A 228 11.59 20.61 12.40
C THR A 228 12.22 21.57 11.38
N ILE A 229 11.94 22.86 11.45
CA ILE A 229 12.61 23.88 10.63
C ILE A 229 14.10 23.91 10.94
N LEU A 230 14.47 23.86 12.22
CA LEU A 230 15.88 23.80 12.64
C LEU A 230 16.56 22.54 12.12
N LEU A 231 15.89 21.38 12.22
CA LEU A 231 16.40 20.12 11.69
C LEU A 231 16.63 20.19 10.18
N TYR A 232 15.67 20.69 9.39
CA TYR A 232 15.84 20.82 7.94
C TYR A 232 17.01 21.74 7.58
N SER A 233 17.16 22.85 8.29
CA SER A 233 18.28 23.78 8.10
C SER A 233 19.62 23.06 8.34
N ASN A 234 19.70 22.26 9.40
CA ASN A 234 20.89 21.51 9.74
C ASN A 234 21.18 20.38 8.71
N ILE A 235 20.15 19.69 8.23
CA ILE A 235 20.28 18.69 7.16
C ILE A 235 20.85 19.34 5.90
N ILE A 236 20.35 20.51 5.48
CA ILE A 236 20.82 21.21 4.28
C ILE A 236 22.31 21.57 4.42
N ILE A 237 22.71 22.11 5.59
CA ILE A 237 24.09 22.48 5.85
C ILE A 237 25.01 21.25 5.86
N ASN A 238 24.64 20.19 6.58
CA ASN A 238 25.44 18.98 6.66
C ASN A 238 25.54 18.27 5.29
N PHE A 239 24.44 18.22 4.54
CA PHE A 239 24.42 17.62 3.20
C PHE A 239 25.33 18.39 2.22
N ALA A 240 25.29 19.73 2.26
CA ALA A 240 26.15 20.56 1.41
C ALA A 240 27.62 20.46 1.77
N ASN A 241 27.98 20.15 3.01
CA ASN A 241 29.37 20.00 3.47
C ASN A 241 29.94 18.60 3.17
N GLU A 242 29.12 17.58 2.93
CA GLU A 242 29.55 16.21 2.66
C GLU A 242 29.61 15.89 1.15
N ASN A 243 29.08 16.76 0.28
CA ASN A 243 29.11 16.67 -1.18
C ASN A 243 29.88 17.83 -1.81
#